data_b017205b8c823a9b25fb568d8ac90da7
#
_entry.id   b017205b8c823a9b25fb568d8ac90da7
#
_cell.length_a   1.000
_cell.length_b   1.000
_cell.length_c   1.000
_cell.angle_alpha   90.00
_cell.angle_beta   90.00
_cell.angle_gamma   90.00
#
_symmetry.space_group_name_H-M   'P 1'
#
loop_
_entity.id
_entity.type
_entity.pdbx_description
1 polymer ?
#
loop_
_entity_poly.entity_id
_entity_poly.type
_entity_poly.pdbx_seq_one_letter_code
_entity_poly.pdbx_strand_id
1 'polypeptide(L)'
;MKAFVSGVALCGAAYLAVIATPKADQLHYAATLTGAAETPPTDSKGSGSVIASYDTDTKKLQWTIYYSDLTGPAIAAHFHGPAPVGKPAPIEVPLEPPLDSPLFGSATLTDAQAKDLADGMMYFNIHTAEHKQGEIRGQMQGAM
;
A
#
# COMPACT_ATOMS: atom_id res chain seq x y z
N MET A 1 53.48 14.21 -63.21
CA MET A 1 52.88 14.78 -61.96
C MET A 1 51.75 13.93 -61.57
N LYS A 2 51.89 13.17 -60.43
CA LYS A 2 50.84 12.33 -59.90
C LYS A 2 50.32 13.00 -58.63
N ALA A 3 49.03 13.37 -58.60
CA ALA A 3 48.39 13.97 -57.46
C ALA A 3 47.86 12.83 -56.52
N PHE A 4 48.32 12.84 -55.30
CA PHE A 4 47.79 11.97 -54.23
C PHE A 4 46.59 12.67 -53.60
N VAL A 5 45.41 12.03 -53.66
CA VAL A 5 44.20 12.43 -52.87
C VAL A 5 44.19 11.61 -51.64
N SER A 6 44.44 12.25 -50.48
CA SER A 6 44.27 11.62 -49.15
C SER A 6 42.81 11.66 -48.77
N GLY A 7 42.22 10.49 -48.69
CA GLY A 7 40.89 10.31 -48.11
C GLY A 7 40.94 10.34 -46.59
N VAL A 8 40.25 11.28 -45.97
CA VAL A 8 40.02 11.32 -44.52
C VAL A 8 38.79 10.46 -44.22
N ALA A 9 39.00 9.32 -43.56
CA ALA A 9 37.90 8.50 -43.01
C ALA A 9 37.39 9.11 -41.71
N LEU A 10 36.16 9.65 -41.76
CA LEU A 10 35.44 10.04 -40.53
C LEU A 10 34.92 8.77 -39.83
N CYS A 11 35.55 8.41 -38.72
CA CYS A 11 35.02 7.38 -37.81
C CYS A 11 33.92 8.00 -36.94
N GLY A 12 32.66 7.84 -37.34
CA GLY A 12 31.51 8.25 -36.54
C GLY A 12 31.34 7.32 -35.36
N ALA A 13 31.71 7.74 -34.15
CA ALA A 13 31.38 7.04 -32.92
C ALA A 13 29.88 7.23 -32.64
N ALA A 14 29.08 6.19 -32.85
CA ALA A 14 27.67 6.18 -32.40
C ALA A 14 27.64 6.10 -30.89
N TYR A 15 27.31 7.21 -30.23
CA TYR A 15 26.99 7.20 -28.80
C TYR A 15 25.61 6.57 -28.62
N LEU A 16 25.56 5.33 -28.15
CA LEU A 16 24.35 4.71 -27.61
C LEU A 16 24.06 5.35 -26.25
N ALA A 17 23.14 6.30 -26.24
CA ALA A 17 22.60 6.81 -24.97
C ALA A 17 21.82 5.67 -24.28
N VAL A 18 22.37 5.12 -23.22
CA VAL A 18 21.64 4.22 -22.32
C VAL A 18 20.62 5.10 -21.60
N ILE A 19 19.36 5.03 -22.04
CA ILE A 19 18.25 5.64 -21.32
C ILE A 19 18.01 4.74 -20.10
N ALA A 20 18.49 5.18 -18.93
CA ALA A 20 18.14 4.53 -17.67
C ALA A 20 16.63 4.69 -17.49
N THR A 21 15.89 3.58 -17.54
CA THR A 21 14.47 3.59 -17.12
C THR A 21 14.42 3.97 -15.65
N PRO A 22 13.60 4.96 -15.25
CA PRO A 22 13.43 5.25 -13.84
C PRO A 22 12.95 3.99 -13.16
N LYS A 23 13.62 3.62 -12.07
CA LYS A 23 13.19 2.51 -11.22
C LYS A 23 11.92 2.96 -10.51
N ALA A 24 10.87 2.12 -10.56
CA ALA A 24 9.67 2.33 -9.76
C ALA A 24 10.03 2.58 -8.30
N ASP A 25 9.46 3.61 -7.70
CA ASP A 25 9.65 3.87 -6.28
C ASP A 25 8.72 2.95 -5.48
N GLN A 26 9.33 2.14 -4.63
CA GLN A 26 8.60 1.32 -3.65
C GLN A 26 8.42 2.14 -2.37
N LEU A 27 7.19 2.59 -2.12
CA LEU A 27 6.84 3.29 -0.89
C LEU A 27 6.32 2.28 0.14
N HIS A 28 6.77 2.41 1.38
CA HIS A 28 6.39 1.51 2.46
C HIS A 28 5.42 2.18 3.41
N TYR A 29 4.46 1.42 3.89
CA TYR A 29 3.42 1.86 4.82
C TYR A 29 3.23 0.84 5.92
N ALA A 30 2.81 1.30 7.08
CA ALA A 30 2.49 0.46 8.22
C ALA A 30 1.33 1.02 9.02
N ALA A 31 0.64 0.15 9.76
CA ALA A 31 -0.33 0.53 10.76
C ALA A 31 -0.28 -0.43 11.95
N THR A 32 -0.51 0.08 13.14
CA THR A 32 -0.78 -0.72 14.34
C THR A 32 -2.29 -0.76 14.55
N LEU A 33 -2.85 -1.96 14.71
CA LEU A 33 -4.28 -2.18 14.86
C LEU A 33 -4.64 -2.38 16.33
N THR A 34 -5.58 -1.59 16.83
CA THR A 34 -6.09 -1.68 18.21
C THR A 34 -7.58 -1.38 18.26
N GLY A 35 -8.26 -1.90 19.29
CA GLY A 35 -9.66 -1.55 19.55
C GLY A 35 -9.84 -0.07 19.90
N ALA A 36 -8.87 0.52 20.61
CA ALA A 36 -8.91 1.93 20.98
C ALA A 36 -8.88 2.90 19.79
N ALA A 37 -8.36 2.45 18.65
CA ALA A 37 -8.31 3.25 17.41
C ALA A 37 -9.60 3.18 16.59
N GLU A 38 -10.53 2.28 16.94
CA GLU A 38 -11.82 2.18 16.25
C GLU A 38 -12.73 3.39 16.51
N THR A 39 -13.74 3.51 15.67
CA THR A 39 -14.71 4.63 15.74
C THR A 39 -16.14 4.07 15.66
N PRO A 40 -16.83 3.96 16.83
CA PRO A 40 -16.36 4.26 18.19
C PRO A 40 -15.29 3.26 18.66
N PRO A 41 -14.47 3.64 19.68
CA PRO A 41 -13.49 2.72 20.27
C PRO A 41 -14.15 1.47 20.83
N THR A 42 -13.46 0.34 20.73
CA THR A 42 -13.85 -0.93 21.36
C THR A 42 -12.93 -1.25 22.55
N ASP A 43 -13.41 -2.13 23.44
CA ASP A 43 -12.64 -2.66 24.57
C ASP A 43 -11.94 -4.00 24.24
N SER A 44 -11.95 -4.37 22.95
CA SER A 44 -11.29 -5.58 22.47
C SER A 44 -9.83 -5.63 22.89
N LYS A 45 -9.38 -6.83 23.23
CA LYS A 45 -7.95 -7.13 23.47
C LYS A 45 -7.22 -7.49 22.18
N GLY A 46 -7.95 -7.58 21.09
CA GLY A 46 -7.41 -7.81 19.76
C GLY A 46 -6.36 -6.77 19.39
N SER A 47 -5.33 -7.22 18.72
CA SER A 47 -4.25 -6.38 18.23
C SER A 47 -3.75 -6.88 16.88
N GLY A 48 -3.08 -6.01 16.14
CA GLY A 48 -2.52 -6.40 14.86
C GLY A 48 -1.59 -5.35 14.27
N SER A 49 -1.09 -5.68 13.09
CA SER A 49 -0.26 -4.79 12.29
C SER A 49 -0.50 -4.99 10.81
N VAL A 50 -0.41 -3.91 10.07
CA VAL A 50 -0.35 -3.92 8.60
C VAL A 50 1.06 -3.52 8.20
N ILE A 51 1.64 -4.27 7.27
CA ILE A 51 2.87 -3.91 6.55
C ILE A 51 2.50 -3.91 5.07
N ALA A 52 2.76 -2.82 4.38
CA ALA A 52 2.41 -2.70 2.98
C ALA A 52 3.50 -2.01 2.17
N SER A 53 3.56 -2.35 0.87
CA SER A 53 4.38 -1.65 -0.11
C SER A 53 3.52 -1.20 -1.28
N TYR A 54 3.75 0.00 -1.75
CA TYR A 54 3.08 0.58 -2.90
C TYR A 54 4.10 0.87 -4.01
N ASP A 55 3.85 0.31 -5.18
CA ASP A 55 4.65 0.54 -6.38
C ASP A 55 4.02 1.68 -7.18
N THR A 56 4.77 2.77 -7.37
CA THR A 56 4.26 3.99 -8.01
C THR A 56 4.00 3.85 -9.49
N ASP A 57 4.70 2.95 -10.19
CA ASP A 57 4.54 2.74 -11.63
C ASP A 57 3.33 1.88 -11.95
N THR A 58 3.16 0.79 -11.20
CA THR A 58 2.06 -0.16 -11.40
C THR A 58 0.82 0.18 -10.57
N LYS A 59 0.93 1.14 -9.65
CA LYS A 59 -0.10 1.53 -8.67
C LYS A 59 -0.55 0.37 -7.78
N LYS A 60 0.30 -0.63 -7.62
CA LYS A 60 -0.03 -1.83 -6.86
C LYS A 60 0.33 -1.68 -5.40
N LEU A 61 -0.67 -1.77 -4.54
CA LEU A 61 -0.51 -1.95 -3.10
C LEU A 61 -0.47 -3.45 -2.80
N GLN A 62 0.57 -3.89 -2.08
CA GLN A 62 0.70 -5.25 -1.56
C GLN A 62 0.79 -5.19 -0.05
N TRP A 63 0.17 -6.14 0.65
CA TRP A 63 0.14 -6.14 2.12
C TRP A 63 0.37 -7.52 2.72
N THR A 64 0.87 -7.48 3.95
CA THR A 64 0.82 -8.57 4.92
C THR A 64 0.23 -8.01 6.21
N ILE A 65 -0.79 -8.68 6.72
CA ILE A 65 -1.51 -8.24 7.91
C ILE A 65 -1.48 -9.37 8.94
N TYR A 66 -1.05 -9.04 10.14
CA TYR A 66 -1.06 -9.94 11.28
C TYR A 66 -2.06 -9.43 12.31
N TYR A 67 -2.78 -10.36 12.94
CA TYR A 67 -3.64 -10.03 14.07
C TYR A 67 -3.78 -11.23 15.01
N SER A 68 -4.15 -10.96 16.26
CA SER A 68 -4.45 -11.95 17.28
C SER A 68 -5.50 -11.43 18.27
N ASP A 69 -6.01 -12.36 19.10
CA ASP A 69 -6.87 -12.06 20.25
C ASP A 69 -8.16 -11.30 19.91
N LEU A 70 -8.70 -11.51 18.72
CA LEU A 70 -10.04 -11.03 18.37
C LEU A 70 -11.11 -11.79 19.18
N THR A 71 -12.28 -11.19 19.34
CA THR A 71 -13.43 -11.78 20.04
C THR A 71 -14.03 -12.98 19.30
N GLY A 72 -13.68 -13.17 18.03
CA GLY A 72 -14.11 -14.28 17.18
C GLY A 72 -13.42 -14.24 15.83
N PRO A 73 -13.79 -15.13 14.90
CA PRO A 73 -13.25 -15.11 13.55
C PRO A 73 -13.48 -13.77 12.86
N ALA A 74 -12.51 -13.31 12.09
CA ALA A 74 -12.68 -12.16 11.20
C ALA A 74 -13.76 -12.49 10.16
N ILE A 75 -14.77 -11.63 10.05
CA ILE A 75 -15.85 -11.79 9.05
C ILE A 75 -15.73 -10.82 7.88
N ALA A 76 -15.00 -9.72 8.06
CA ALA A 76 -14.68 -8.75 7.03
C ALA A 76 -13.42 -7.97 7.42
N ALA A 77 -12.71 -7.49 6.42
CA ALA A 77 -11.54 -6.63 6.59
C ALA A 77 -11.42 -5.69 5.38
N HIS A 78 -11.09 -4.42 5.62
CA HIS A 78 -11.09 -3.40 4.57
C HIS A 78 -10.04 -2.33 4.80
N PHE A 79 -9.53 -1.77 3.70
CA PHE A 79 -8.98 -0.42 3.72
C PHE A 79 -10.09 0.58 3.44
N HIS A 80 -10.10 1.67 4.18
CA HIS A 80 -11.08 2.75 4.11
C HIS A 80 -10.40 4.09 3.90
N GLY A 81 -11.07 5.03 3.25
CA GLY A 81 -10.60 6.39 3.02
C GLY A 81 -11.62 7.26 2.25
N PRO A 82 -11.37 8.56 2.15
CA PRO A 82 -10.41 9.32 2.94
C PRO A 82 -10.97 9.70 4.33
N ALA A 83 -10.20 9.50 5.37
CA ALA A 83 -10.52 10.03 6.69
C ALA A 83 -9.26 10.25 7.55
N PRO A 84 -9.19 11.32 8.34
CA PRO A 84 -8.18 11.46 9.37
C PRO A 84 -8.43 10.47 10.51
N VAL A 85 -7.45 10.35 11.40
CA VAL A 85 -7.55 9.51 12.61
C VAL A 85 -8.85 9.82 13.38
N GLY A 86 -9.56 8.76 13.78
CA GLY A 86 -10.79 8.88 14.58
C GLY A 86 -12.05 9.28 13.79
N LYS A 87 -12.00 9.31 12.48
CA LYS A 87 -13.17 9.53 11.62
C LYS A 87 -13.46 8.32 10.75
N PRO A 88 -14.75 7.98 10.52
CA PRO A 88 -15.12 6.92 9.59
C PRO A 88 -14.98 7.37 8.13
N ALA A 89 -14.81 6.40 7.23
CA ALA A 89 -14.79 6.61 5.79
C ALA A 89 -15.41 5.43 5.05
N PRO A 90 -15.78 5.58 3.77
CA PRO A 90 -16.19 4.48 2.91
C PRO A 90 -15.09 3.43 2.73
N ILE A 91 -15.48 2.22 2.31
CA ILE A 91 -14.55 1.17 1.91
C ILE A 91 -13.89 1.58 0.59
N GLU A 92 -12.56 1.51 0.56
CA GLU A 92 -11.76 1.71 -0.65
C GLU A 92 -11.28 0.39 -1.25
N VAL A 93 -10.80 -0.52 -0.38
CA VAL A 93 -10.29 -1.83 -0.81
C VAL A 93 -10.83 -2.90 0.14
N PRO A 94 -11.83 -3.69 -0.29
CA PRO A 94 -12.26 -4.86 0.47
C PRO A 94 -11.24 -6.00 0.34
N LEU A 95 -11.08 -6.79 1.40
CA LEU A 95 -10.32 -8.03 1.36
C LEU A 95 -11.25 -9.22 1.16
N GLU A 96 -10.86 -10.13 0.28
CA GLU A 96 -11.58 -11.37 0.04
C GLU A 96 -11.14 -12.47 1.02
N PRO A 97 -12.05 -13.36 1.46
CA PRO A 97 -11.68 -14.52 2.26
C PRO A 97 -10.69 -15.46 1.53
N PRO A 98 -9.84 -16.21 2.28
CA PRO A 98 -9.85 -16.38 3.73
C PRO A 98 -9.26 -15.17 4.46
N LEU A 99 -9.78 -14.88 5.65
CA LEU A 99 -9.37 -13.73 6.47
C LEU A 99 -8.55 -14.12 7.70
N ASP A 100 -8.01 -15.35 7.73
CA ASP A 100 -7.16 -15.82 8.82
C ASP A 100 -5.78 -15.14 8.81
N SER A 101 -5.27 -14.83 10.00
CA SER A 101 -3.93 -14.23 10.15
C SER A 101 -2.82 -15.28 9.90
N PRO A 102 -1.79 -14.98 9.11
CA PRO A 102 -1.55 -13.72 8.39
C PRO A 102 -2.35 -13.59 7.09
N LEU A 103 -2.88 -12.40 6.80
CA LEU A 103 -3.51 -12.09 5.52
C LEU A 103 -2.48 -11.56 4.53
N PHE A 104 -2.49 -12.11 3.33
CA PHE A 104 -1.69 -11.61 2.21
C PHE A 104 -2.61 -11.16 1.09
N GLY A 105 -2.25 -10.08 0.43
CA GLY A 105 -3.03 -9.63 -0.70
C GLY A 105 -2.44 -8.45 -1.43
N SER A 106 -3.13 -8.04 -2.48
CA SER A 106 -2.78 -6.86 -3.24
C SER A 106 -3.98 -6.28 -3.97
N ALA A 107 -3.92 -4.98 -4.25
CA ALA A 107 -4.88 -4.28 -5.10
C ALA A 107 -4.17 -3.23 -5.95
N THR A 108 -4.71 -2.93 -7.12
CA THR A 108 -4.29 -1.76 -7.89
C THR A 108 -5.14 -0.59 -7.43
N LEU A 109 -4.49 0.44 -6.90
CA LEU A 109 -5.16 1.63 -6.40
C LEU A 109 -5.50 2.60 -7.56
N THR A 110 -6.62 3.30 -7.43
CA THR A 110 -6.89 4.50 -8.22
C THR A 110 -5.97 5.65 -7.78
N ASP A 111 -5.86 6.70 -8.58
CA ASP A 111 -5.06 7.88 -8.22
C ASP A 111 -5.58 8.54 -6.93
N ALA A 112 -6.90 8.54 -6.71
CA ALA A 112 -7.51 9.06 -5.49
C ALA A 112 -7.12 8.21 -4.27
N GLN A 113 -7.23 6.89 -4.35
CA GLN A 113 -6.84 5.97 -3.28
C GLN A 113 -5.34 6.05 -2.96
N ALA A 114 -4.49 6.15 -3.99
CA ALA A 114 -3.05 6.33 -3.80
C ALA A 114 -2.73 7.65 -3.10
N LYS A 115 -3.47 8.72 -3.43
CA LYS A 115 -3.36 10.00 -2.75
C LYS A 115 -3.80 9.91 -1.28
N ASP A 116 -4.91 9.25 -1.00
CA ASP A 116 -5.41 9.06 0.36
C ASP A 116 -4.41 8.26 1.22
N LEU A 117 -3.78 7.24 0.64
CA LEU A 117 -2.70 6.51 1.28
C LEU A 117 -1.48 7.41 1.57
N ALA A 118 -1.04 8.20 0.59
CA ALA A 118 0.11 9.09 0.71
C ALA A 118 -0.11 10.22 1.74
N ASP A 119 -1.34 10.72 1.83
CA ASP A 119 -1.73 11.79 2.76
C ASP A 119 -2.01 11.27 4.19
N GLY A 120 -1.91 9.96 4.43
CA GLY A 120 -2.23 9.34 5.72
C GLY A 120 -3.73 9.37 6.04
N MET A 121 -4.58 9.43 5.01
CA MET A 121 -6.04 9.48 5.10
C MET A 121 -6.69 8.09 4.89
N MET A 122 -5.89 7.05 4.75
CA MET A 122 -6.36 5.67 4.64
C MET A 122 -6.16 4.95 5.97
N TYR A 123 -7.14 4.13 6.37
CA TYR A 123 -7.02 3.24 7.52
C TYR A 123 -7.45 1.82 7.16
N PHE A 124 -6.99 0.86 7.96
CA PHE A 124 -7.39 -0.53 7.86
C PHE A 124 -8.15 -0.95 9.11
N ASN A 125 -9.19 -1.79 8.96
CA ASN A 125 -9.87 -2.40 10.09
C ASN A 125 -10.29 -3.84 9.83
N ILE A 126 -10.56 -4.56 10.91
CA ILE A 126 -11.05 -5.94 10.92
C ILE A 126 -12.36 -5.99 11.71
N HIS A 127 -13.34 -6.68 11.17
CA HIS A 127 -14.67 -6.85 11.76
C HIS A 127 -14.89 -8.28 12.25
N THR A 128 -15.62 -8.43 13.33
CA THR A 128 -16.08 -9.73 13.86
C THR A 128 -17.59 -9.73 14.07
N ALA A 129 -18.15 -10.87 14.41
CA ALA A 129 -19.59 -10.98 14.69
C ALA A 129 -20.01 -10.13 15.89
N GLU A 130 -19.14 -9.94 16.88
CA GLU A 130 -19.37 -9.09 18.05
C GLU A 130 -19.20 -7.61 17.75
N HIS A 131 -18.21 -7.28 16.89
CA HIS A 131 -17.89 -5.90 16.48
C HIS A 131 -18.11 -5.73 14.98
N LYS A 132 -19.36 -5.67 14.55
CA LYS A 132 -19.73 -5.58 13.13
C LYS A 132 -19.32 -4.27 12.46
N GLN A 133 -19.09 -3.21 13.23
CA GLN A 133 -18.62 -1.92 12.71
C GLN A 133 -17.09 -1.79 12.69
N GLY A 134 -16.39 -2.80 13.20
CA GLY A 134 -14.94 -2.89 13.34
C GLY A 134 -14.54 -3.23 14.76
N GLU A 135 -13.60 -4.15 14.90
CA GLU A 135 -13.07 -4.57 16.20
C GLU A 135 -11.72 -3.92 16.50
N ILE A 136 -10.82 -3.92 15.52
CA ILE A 136 -9.50 -3.28 15.61
C ILE A 136 -9.23 -2.48 14.34
N ARG A 137 -8.60 -1.32 14.51
CA ARG A 137 -8.30 -0.37 13.44
C ARG A 137 -6.92 0.24 13.60
N GLY A 138 -6.32 0.66 12.49
CA GLY A 138 -5.09 1.44 12.46
C GLY A 138 -4.99 2.32 11.23
N GLN A 139 -4.49 3.55 11.43
CA GLN A 139 -4.25 4.50 10.35
C GLN A 139 -2.96 4.12 9.62
N MET A 140 -3.01 4.06 8.30
CA MET A 140 -1.84 3.81 7.46
C MET A 140 -0.91 5.02 7.48
N GLN A 141 0.37 4.78 7.71
CA GLN A 141 1.39 5.83 7.74
C GLN A 141 2.61 5.37 6.95
N GLY A 142 3.29 6.31 6.30
CA GLY A 142 4.54 6.05 5.63
C GLY A 142 5.58 5.48 6.61
N ALA A 143 6.21 4.37 6.24
CA ALA A 143 7.29 3.72 6.96
C ALA A 143 8.60 3.93 6.20
N MET A 144 9.67 4.29 6.92
CA MET A 144 11.03 4.44 6.35
C MET A 144 11.71 3.08 6.20
#